data_b04397b77ff7459895313f575541a281
#
_entry.id   b04397b77ff7459895313f575541a281
#
_cell.length_a   1.000
_cell.length_b   1.000
_cell.length_c   1.000
_cell.angle_alpha   90.00
_cell.angle_beta   90.00
_cell.angle_gamma   90.00
#
_symmetry.space_group_name_H-M   'P 1'
#
loop_
_entity.id
_entity.type
_entity.pdbx_description
1 polymer ?
#
loop_
_entity_poly.entity_id
_entity_poly.type
_entity_poly.pdbx_seq_one_letter_code
_entity_poly.pdbx_strand_id
1 'polypeptide(L)'
;ENSIDAKATEIKIELVDSGVKEIKVTDNGVGMDREDAVLAFTRHATSKIRKENDLFHIGSLGFRGEALPSIASVSNVTLKTSNKEEGTEVVINGGKLVTVNSSDLTEGTSILVKNLFYNTPVRLKYLKNLYTELAYITEYVNKMALSYSEIRFTLINNGKVLLKTDGSGRLLKVINDIYGL
;
A
#
# COMPACT_ATOMS: atom_id res chain seq x y z
N GLU A 1 3.22 -4.55 -1.83
CA GLU A 1 3.58 -5.86 -1.24
C GLU A 1 2.42 -6.43 -0.40
N ASN A 2 1.89 -5.71 0.61
CA ASN A 2 0.78 -6.21 1.43
C ASN A 2 -0.46 -6.57 0.60
N SER A 3 -0.79 -5.80 -0.43
CA SER A 3 -1.90 -6.09 -1.34
C SER A 3 -1.68 -7.39 -2.12
N ILE A 4 -0.44 -7.68 -2.54
CA ILE A 4 -0.07 -8.93 -3.22
C ILE A 4 -0.20 -10.11 -2.26
N ASP A 5 0.31 -9.95 -1.03
CA ASP A 5 0.16 -10.97 0.03
C ASP A 5 -1.32 -11.23 0.36
N ALA A 6 -2.18 -10.20 0.29
CA ALA A 6 -3.63 -10.29 0.43
C ALA A 6 -4.36 -10.89 -0.79
N LYS A 7 -3.60 -11.41 -1.79
CA LYS A 7 -4.14 -12.02 -3.00
C LYS A 7 -4.98 -11.08 -3.86
N ALA A 8 -4.65 -9.80 -3.85
CA ALA A 8 -5.30 -8.83 -4.71
C ALA A 8 -5.05 -9.14 -6.19
N THR A 9 -6.07 -8.98 -7.00
CA THR A 9 -6.00 -9.04 -8.47
C THR A 9 -5.97 -7.66 -9.12
N GLU A 10 -6.28 -6.63 -8.33
CA GLU A 10 -6.23 -5.22 -8.74
C GLU A 10 -5.63 -4.36 -7.64
N ILE A 11 -4.63 -3.54 -8.00
CA ILE A 11 -3.95 -2.61 -7.10
C ILE A 11 -3.91 -1.24 -7.78
N LYS A 12 -4.51 -0.23 -7.12
CA LYS A 12 -4.54 1.16 -7.57
C LYS A 12 -3.70 2.01 -6.64
N ILE A 13 -2.76 2.77 -7.20
CA ILE A 13 -1.91 3.71 -6.49
C ILE A 13 -2.22 5.12 -6.99
N GLU A 14 -2.65 6.01 -6.11
CA GLU A 14 -2.97 7.39 -6.40
C GLU A 14 -2.06 8.30 -5.58
N LEU A 15 -1.40 9.22 -6.27
CA LEU A 15 -0.45 10.15 -5.69
C LEU A 15 -0.90 11.59 -5.89
N VAL A 16 -0.67 12.42 -4.88
CA VAL A 16 -0.73 13.88 -5.00
C VAL A 16 0.64 14.44 -4.71
N ASP A 17 1.13 15.32 -5.61
CA ASP A 17 2.46 15.88 -5.55
C ASP A 17 3.54 14.80 -5.40
N SER A 18 3.48 13.80 -6.30
CA SER A 18 4.44 12.69 -6.35
C SER A 18 4.53 11.91 -5.02
N GLY A 19 3.43 11.84 -4.27
CA GLY A 19 3.34 11.15 -2.99
C GLY A 19 3.79 11.97 -1.78
N VAL A 20 4.32 13.18 -1.95
CA VAL A 20 4.73 14.05 -0.83
C VAL A 20 3.51 14.51 -0.03
N LYS A 21 2.43 14.89 -0.72
CA LYS A 21 1.20 15.35 -0.09
C LYS A 21 0.27 14.21 0.29
N GLU A 22 0.09 13.25 -0.63
CA GLU A 22 -0.82 12.14 -0.43
C GLU A 22 -0.36 10.90 -1.21
N ILE A 23 -0.43 9.75 -0.56
CA ILE A 23 -0.29 8.43 -1.17
C ILE A 23 -1.53 7.62 -0.79
N LYS A 24 -2.27 7.14 -1.77
CA LYS A 24 -3.39 6.23 -1.55
C LYS A 24 -3.15 4.94 -2.31
N VAL A 25 -3.23 3.81 -1.60
CA VAL A 25 -3.16 2.47 -2.19
C VAL A 25 -4.47 1.76 -1.90
N THR A 26 -5.12 1.29 -2.95
CA THR A 26 -6.39 0.55 -2.86
C THR A 26 -6.23 -0.79 -3.56
N ASP A 27 -6.69 -1.85 -2.93
CA ASP A 27 -6.70 -3.20 -3.48
C ASP A 27 -8.03 -3.92 -3.23
N ASN A 28 -8.26 -4.99 -3.98
CA ASN A 28 -9.40 -5.89 -3.86
C ASN A 28 -9.01 -7.25 -3.23
N GLY A 29 -8.00 -7.26 -2.37
CA GLY A 29 -7.57 -8.47 -1.66
C GLY A 29 -8.57 -8.94 -0.59
N VAL A 30 -8.16 -9.90 0.22
CA VAL A 30 -9.03 -10.53 1.23
C VAL A 30 -9.47 -9.59 2.35
N GLY A 31 -8.82 -8.43 2.48
CA GLY A 31 -9.07 -7.48 3.57
C GLY A 31 -8.66 -7.99 4.94
N MET A 32 -9.14 -7.31 5.97
CA MET A 32 -8.87 -7.61 7.39
C MET A 32 -10.17 -7.46 8.19
N ASP A 33 -10.32 -8.23 9.25
CA ASP A 33 -11.31 -7.96 10.28
C ASP A 33 -10.92 -6.77 11.14
N ARG A 34 -11.80 -6.39 12.07
CA ARG A 34 -11.61 -5.21 12.91
C ARG A 34 -10.38 -5.31 13.82
N GLU A 35 -10.12 -6.49 14.37
CA GLU A 35 -9.00 -6.73 15.29
C GLU A 35 -7.68 -6.67 14.53
N ASP A 36 -7.58 -7.35 13.40
CA ASP A 36 -6.40 -7.33 12.51
C ASP A 36 -6.12 -5.93 11.95
N ALA A 37 -7.16 -5.16 11.63
CA ALA A 37 -7.02 -3.78 11.14
C ALA A 37 -6.37 -2.86 12.18
N VAL A 38 -6.68 -3.02 13.46
CA VAL A 38 -6.04 -2.28 14.56
C VAL A 38 -4.64 -2.81 14.82
N LEU A 39 -4.46 -4.12 14.87
CA LEU A 39 -3.17 -4.79 15.10
C LEU A 39 -2.14 -4.47 14.00
N ALA A 40 -2.57 -4.19 12.77
CA ALA A 40 -1.70 -3.83 11.65
C ALA A 40 -0.81 -2.59 11.94
N PHE A 41 -1.17 -1.76 12.91
CA PHE A 41 -0.41 -0.60 13.36
C PHE A 41 0.40 -0.84 14.65
N THR A 42 0.37 -2.04 15.19
CA THR A 42 1.17 -2.42 16.37
C THR A 42 2.51 -2.99 15.91
N ARG A 43 3.60 -2.50 16.50
CA ARG A 43 4.95 -3.00 16.18
C ARG A 43 5.07 -4.48 16.53
N HIS A 44 5.75 -5.23 15.65
CA HIS A 44 5.96 -6.68 15.78
C HIS A 44 4.68 -7.53 15.74
N ALA A 45 3.52 -6.91 15.51
CA ALA A 45 2.30 -7.66 15.24
C ALA A 45 2.31 -8.10 13.76
N THR A 46 2.40 -9.39 13.52
CA THR A 46 2.29 -9.99 12.20
C THR A 46 1.49 -11.27 12.28
N SER A 47 0.45 -11.38 11.47
CA SER A 47 -0.30 -12.63 11.30
C SER A 47 0.45 -13.64 10.41
N LYS A 48 1.54 -13.19 9.75
CA LYS A 48 2.28 -13.96 8.73
C LYS A 48 3.33 -14.91 9.31
N ILE A 49 3.81 -14.68 10.54
CA ILE A 49 4.77 -15.54 11.25
C ILE A 49 4.21 -15.84 12.63
N ARG A 50 3.90 -17.11 12.88
CA ARG A 50 3.38 -17.61 14.17
C ARG A 50 4.35 -18.54 14.87
N LYS A 51 5.31 -19.13 14.15
CA LYS A 51 6.30 -20.11 14.67
C LYS A 51 7.69 -19.82 14.10
N GLU A 52 8.73 -20.19 14.84
CA GLU A 52 10.13 -20.06 14.38
C GLU A 52 10.38 -20.72 13.02
N ASN A 53 9.73 -21.84 12.74
CA ASN A 53 9.83 -22.53 11.45
C ASN A 53 9.26 -21.73 10.27
N ASP A 54 8.33 -20.81 10.49
CA ASP A 54 7.76 -19.96 9.44
C ASP A 54 8.82 -18.99 8.87
N LEU A 55 9.87 -18.70 9.65
CA LEU A 55 11.00 -17.87 9.24
C LEU A 55 11.81 -18.48 8.09
N PHE A 56 11.83 -19.81 8.00
CA PHE A 56 12.55 -20.55 6.94
C PHE A 56 11.69 -20.83 5.70
N HIS A 57 10.38 -20.54 5.77
CA HIS A 57 9.42 -20.74 4.68
C HIS A 57 8.59 -19.48 4.45
N ILE A 58 9.26 -18.32 4.28
CA ILE A 58 8.59 -17.04 4.04
C ILE A 58 7.94 -17.06 2.65
N GLY A 59 6.64 -17.32 2.60
CA GLY A 59 5.81 -17.25 1.38
C GLY A 59 5.18 -15.88 1.13
N SER A 60 5.53 -14.85 1.93
CA SER A 60 4.98 -13.50 1.83
C SER A 60 6.10 -12.49 1.59
N LEU A 61 5.81 -11.41 0.85
CA LEU A 61 6.76 -10.31 0.61
C LEU A 61 7.04 -9.50 1.88
N GLY A 62 6.04 -9.37 2.76
CA GLY A 62 6.16 -8.67 4.05
C GLY A 62 6.09 -9.66 5.22
N PHE A 63 7.05 -9.62 6.14
CA PHE A 63 7.10 -10.54 7.29
C PHE A 63 7.43 -9.87 8.63
N ARG A 64 7.89 -8.60 8.65
CA ARG A 64 8.38 -7.96 9.89
C ARG A 64 7.30 -7.27 10.72
N GLY A 65 6.09 -7.02 10.19
CA GLY A 65 5.03 -6.31 10.89
C GLY A 65 5.40 -4.87 11.30
N GLU A 66 6.33 -4.22 10.57
CA GLU A 66 6.86 -2.90 10.95
C GLU A 66 6.59 -1.78 9.94
N ALA A 67 6.17 -2.12 8.71
CA ALA A 67 6.00 -1.13 7.65
C ALA A 67 4.90 -0.12 7.97
N LEU A 68 3.69 -0.58 8.26
CA LEU A 68 2.55 0.29 8.58
C LEU A 68 2.77 1.09 9.87
N PRO A 69 3.25 0.51 11.00
CA PRO A 69 3.61 1.27 12.19
C PRO A 69 4.64 2.36 11.93
N SER A 70 5.66 2.07 11.12
CA SER A 70 6.72 3.03 10.76
C SER A 70 6.18 4.20 9.93
N ILE A 71 5.35 3.93 8.92
CA ILE A 71 4.68 4.94 8.10
C ILE A 71 3.76 5.79 8.99
N ALA A 72 2.93 5.15 9.80
CA ALA A 72 1.95 5.82 10.64
C ALA A 72 2.61 6.72 11.72
N SER A 73 3.81 6.36 12.19
CA SER A 73 4.54 7.17 13.18
C SER A 73 4.96 8.55 12.67
N VAL A 74 5.06 8.74 11.35
CA VAL A 74 5.55 9.97 10.70
C VAL A 74 4.53 10.60 9.74
N SER A 75 3.27 10.18 9.80
CA SER A 75 2.22 10.63 8.89
C SER A 75 0.83 10.55 9.52
N ASN A 76 -0.18 11.00 8.78
CA ASN A 76 -1.59 10.75 9.09
C ASN A 76 -2.08 9.63 8.18
N VAL A 77 -2.53 8.53 8.78
CA VAL A 77 -2.97 7.35 8.04
C VAL A 77 -4.44 7.09 8.29
N THR A 78 -5.18 6.84 7.22
CA THR A 78 -6.53 6.27 7.26
C THR A 78 -6.49 4.93 6.54
N LEU A 79 -6.78 3.87 7.27
CA LEU A 79 -6.99 2.53 6.73
C LEU A 79 -8.48 2.26 6.67
N LYS A 80 -9.00 1.86 5.52
CA LYS A 80 -10.30 1.23 5.35
C LYS A 80 -10.09 -0.18 4.85
N THR A 81 -10.76 -1.16 5.45
CA THR A 81 -10.64 -2.57 5.05
C THR A 81 -11.93 -3.32 5.29
N SER A 82 -12.16 -4.37 4.54
CA SER A 82 -13.29 -5.26 4.73
C SER A 82 -12.96 -6.67 4.25
N ASN A 83 -13.31 -7.66 5.09
CA ASN A 83 -13.23 -9.08 4.78
C ASN A 83 -14.54 -9.63 4.20
N LYS A 84 -15.45 -8.76 3.69
CA LYS A 84 -16.80 -9.02 3.18
C LYS A 84 -17.88 -9.18 4.26
N GLU A 85 -17.52 -9.34 5.53
CA GLU A 85 -18.48 -9.44 6.65
C GLU A 85 -18.73 -8.07 7.25
N GLU A 86 -17.64 -7.35 7.57
CA GLU A 86 -17.73 -5.96 8.06
C GLU A 86 -16.63 -5.07 7.47
N GLY A 87 -16.99 -3.80 7.26
CA GLY A 87 -16.05 -2.76 6.90
C GLY A 87 -15.54 -2.01 8.14
N THR A 88 -14.23 -1.84 8.26
CA THR A 88 -13.59 -1.13 9.36
C THR A 88 -12.75 0.03 8.84
N GLU A 89 -12.85 1.19 9.50
CA GLU A 89 -11.97 2.34 9.31
C GLU A 89 -11.12 2.57 10.57
N VAL A 90 -9.81 2.66 10.38
CA VAL A 90 -8.83 2.97 11.44
C VAL A 90 -8.10 4.24 11.08
N VAL A 91 -8.08 5.23 11.97
CA VAL A 91 -7.36 6.50 11.80
C VAL A 91 -6.22 6.57 12.79
N ILE A 92 -5.01 6.81 12.27
CA ILE A 92 -3.77 6.94 13.05
C ILE A 92 -3.14 8.29 12.71
N ASN A 93 -2.74 9.05 13.74
CA ASN A 93 -2.02 10.31 13.57
C ASN A 93 -0.72 10.27 14.35
N GLY A 94 0.43 10.35 13.68
CA GLY A 94 1.74 10.33 14.30
C GLY A 94 1.97 9.10 15.20
N GLY A 95 1.47 7.94 14.78
CA GLY A 95 1.57 6.68 15.51
C GLY A 95 0.55 6.49 16.63
N LYS A 96 -0.36 7.44 16.84
CA LYS A 96 -1.42 7.34 17.86
C LYS A 96 -2.75 6.98 17.20
N LEU A 97 -3.41 5.96 17.72
CA LEU A 97 -4.77 5.60 17.33
C LEU A 97 -5.74 6.75 17.71
N VAL A 98 -6.50 7.22 16.72
CA VAL A 98 -7.48 8.30 16.89
C VAL A 98 -8.90 7.72 16.98
N THR A 99 -9.30 6.95 15.95
CA THR A 99 -10.65 6.35 15.90
C THR A 99 -10.62 4.99 15.24
N VAL A 100 -11.59 4.17 15.61
CA VAL A 100 -11.94 2.91 14.93
C VAL A 100 -13.45 2.90 14.72
N ASN A 101 -13.86 3.06 13.46
CA ASN A 101 -15.27 3.17 13.07
C ASN A 101 -15.65 2.05 12.09
N SER A 102 -16.93 1.91 11.81
CA SER A 102 -17.40 1.13 10.66
C SER A 102 -17.06 1.86 9.36
N SER A 103 -16.82 1.11 8.29
CA SER A 103 -16.52 1.63 6.95
C SER A 103 -17.54 1.14 5.94
N ASP A 104 -17.72 1.91 4.88
CA ASP A 104 -18.52 1.60 3.70
C ASP A 104 -17.81 0.70 2.68
N LEU A 105 -16.53 0.36 2.91
CA LEU A 105 -15.80 -0.54 2.06
C LEU A 105 -16.37 -1.95 2.18
N THR A 106 -16.67 -2.57 1.05
CA THR A 106 -17.30 -3.89 0.99
C THR A 106 -16.31 -5.03 0.81
N GLU A 107 -15.11 -4.77 0.28
CA GLU A 107 -14.06 -5.77 0.02
C GLU A 107 -12.70 -5.10 -0.14
N GLY A 108 -11.64 -5.77 0.31
CA GLY A 108 -10.26 -5.36 0.12
C GLY A 108 -9.76 -4.33 1.13
N THR A 109 -8.75 -3.57 0.74
CA THR A 109 -8.11 -2.59 1.61
C THR A 109 -7.80 -1.28 0.86
N SER A 110 -8.01 -0.15 1.54
CA SER A 110 -7.62 1.18 1.09
C SER A 110 -6.81 1.86 2.18
N ILE A 111 -5.56 2.20 1.91
CA ILE A 111 -4.68 2.93 2.82
C ILE A 111 -4.39 4.30 2.24
N LEU A 112 -4.72 5.34 3.00
CA LEU A 112 -4.46 6.72 2.66
C LEU A 112 -3.44 7.30 3.64
N VAL A 113 -2.29 7.72 3.12
CA VAL A 113 -1.21 8.38 3.86
C VAL A 113 -1.17 9.84 3.46
N LYS A 114 -1.27 10.74 4.44
CA LYS A 114 -1.18 12.20 4.25
C LYS A 114 -0.10 12.79 5.12
N ASN A 115 0.42 13.94 4.68
CA ASN A 115 1.36 14.76 5.46
C ASN A 115 2.59 13.96 5.91
N LEU A 116 3.18 13.18 5.00
CA LEU A 116 4.37 12.38 5.28
C LEU A 116 5.49 13.26 5.86
N PHE A 117 6.08 12.83 6.98
CA PHE A 117 7.15 13.51 7.72
C PHE A 117 6.74 14.84 8.39
N TYR A 118 5.44 15.14 8.56
CA TYR A 118 4.99 16.39 9.18
C TYR A 118 5.58 16.62 10.58
N ASN A 119 5.81 15.57 11.33
CA ASN A 119 6.40 15.61 12.69
C ASN A 119 7.91 15.33 12.70
N THR A 120 8.53 15.17 11.55
CA THR A 120 9.96 14.92 11.37
C THR A 120 10.54 15.82 10.27
N PRO A 121 10.58 17.16 10.46
CA PRO A 121 10.91 18.12 9.42
C PRO A 121 12.31 17.93 8.81
N VAL A 122 13.23 17.34 9.57
CA VAL A 122 14.58 16.99 9.05
C VAL A 122 14.46 15.97 7.94
N ARG A 123 13.61 14.93 8.10
CA ARG A 123 13.40 13.92 7.03
C ARG A 123 12.72 14.52 5.81
N LEU A 124 11.79 15.46 5.98
CA LEU A 124 11.15 16.16 4.88
C LEU A 124 12.16 16.90 3.99
N LYS A 125 13.23 17.48 4.59
CA LYS A 125 14.29 18.16 3.85
C LYS A 125 15.16 17.24 2.99
N TYR A 126 15.18 15.93 3.30
CA TYR A 126 15.92 14.94 2.51
C TYR A 126 15.13 14.39 1.31
N LEU A 127 13.83 14.69 1.21
CA LEU A 127 13.09 14.38 -0.01
C LEU A 127 13.70 15.14 -1.18
N LYS A 128 13.88 14.44 -2.27
CA LYS A 128 14.37 15.02 -3.52
C LYS A 128 13.27 15.89 -4.15
N ASN A 129 13.53 16.39 -5.35
CA ASN A 129 12.47 17.09 -6.07
C ASN A 129 11.36 16.12 -6.51
N LEU A 130 10.16 16.66 -6.75
CA LEU A 130 8.97 15.87 -7.07
C LEU A 130 9.16 14.92 -8.27
N TYR A 131 9.97 15.34 -9.27
CA TYR A 131 10.24 14.50 -10.46
C TYR A 131 11.06 13.29 -10.11
N THR A 132 12.06 13.43 -9.24
CA THR A 132 12.91 12.32 -8.80
C THR A 132 12.13 11.34 -7.93
N GLU A 133 11.30 11.83 -7.01
CA GLU A 133 10.44 10.97 -6.17
C GLU A 133 9.45 10.21 -7.04
N LEU A 134 8.82 10.86 -8.01
CA LEU A 134 7.90 10.22 -8.94
C LEU A 134 8.59 9.15 -9.79
N ALA A 135 9.81 9.42 -10.25
CA ALA A 135 10.59 8.47 -11.04
C ALA A 135 10.87 7.19 -10.25
N TYR A 136 11.27 7.30 -8.98
CA TYR A 136 11.51 6.13 -8.11
C TYR A 136 10.23 5.33 -7.85
N ILE A 137 9.11 6.01 -7.59
CA ILE A 137 7.82 5.34 -7.39
C ILE A 137 7.40 4.62 -8.67
N THR A 138 7.50 5.30 -9.82
CA THR A 138 7.14 4.72 -11.12
C THR A 138 7.99 3.50 -11.44
N GLU A 139 9.32 3.60 -11.25
CA GLU A 139 10.24 2.47 -11.45
C GLU A 139 9.88 1.30 -10.55
N TYR A 140 9.58 1.54 -9.28
CA TYR A 140 9.18 0.50 -8.34
C TYR A 140 7.87 -0.19 -8.77
N VAL A 141 6.85 0.59 -9.14
CA VAL A 141 5.55 0.05 -9.59
C VAL A 141 5.71 -0.73 -10.91
N ASN A 142 6.54 -0.24 -11.85
CA ASN A 142 6.84 -0.95 -13.08
C ASN A 142 7.50 -2.32 -12.81
N LYS A 143 8.46 -2.40 -11.88
CA LYS A 143 9.08 -3.67 -11.46
C LYS A 143 8.05 -4.63 -10.87
N MET A 144 7.14 -4.13 -10.03
CA MET A 144 6.08 -4.94 -9.46
C MET A 144 5.13 -5.45 -10.55
N ALA A 145 4.74 -4.60 -11.50
CA ALA A 145 3.87 -4.99 -12.61
C ALA A 145 4.52 -6.06 -13.53
N LEU A 146 5.83 -5.96 -13.76
CA LEU A 146 6.58 -6.98 -14.52
C LEU A 146 6.67 -8.31 -13.77
N SER A 147 6.82 -8.27 -12.45
CA SER A 147 6.95 -9.47 -11.61
C SER A 147 5.61 -10.18 -11.36
N TYR A 148 4.49 -9.44 -11.43
CA TYR A 148 3.13 -9.91 -11.14
C TYR A 148 2.19 -9.51 -12.30
N SER A 149 2.46 -10.04 -13.48
CA SER A 149 1.72 -9.71 -14.71
C SER A 149 0.25 -10.08 -14.67
N GLU A 150 -0.16 -10.97 -13.75
CA GLU A 150 -1.52 -11.39 -13.47
C GLU A 150 -2.30 -10.38 -12.61
N ILE A 151 -1.61 -9.38 -12.03
CA ILE A 151 -2.25 -8.32 -11.25
C ILE A 151 -2.41 -7.07 -12.11
N ARG A 152 -3.59 -6.47 -12.07
CA ARG A 152 -3.84 -5.17 -12.68
C ARG A 152 -3.27 -4.06 -11.79
N PHE A 153 -2.26 -3.36 -12.27
CA PHE A 153 -1.73 -2.16 -11.64
C PHE A 153 -2.24 -0.90 -12.31
N THR A 154 -2.64 0.09 -11.51
CA THR A 154 -2.95 1.44 -11.97
C THR A 154 -2.17 2.44 -11.12
N LEU A 155 -1.30 3.24 -11.75
CA LEU A 155 -0.56 4.34 -11.10
C LEU A 155 -1.08 5.67 -11.63
N ILE A 156 -1.48 6.54 -10.71
CA ILE A 156 -2.01 7.88 -11.01
C ILE A 156 -1.22 8.92 -10.21
N ASN A 157 -0.83 10.02 -10.85
CA ASN A 157 -0.26 11.18 -10.17
C ASN A 157 -1.01 12.45 -10.57
N ASN A 158 -1.52 13.21 -9.61
CA ASN A 158 -2.31 14.41 -9.82
C ASN A 158 -3.46 14.22 -10.85
N GLY A 159 -4.17 13.08 -10.75
CA GLY A 159 -5.26 12.70 -11.66
C GLY A 159 -4.81 12.17 -13.04
N LYS A 160 -3.53 12.23 -13.38
CA LYS A 160 -3.00 11.67 -14.64
C LYS A 160 -2.57 10.22 -14.47
N VAL A 161 -3.09 9.33 -15.30
CA VAL A 161 -2.66 7.92 -15.34
C VAL A 161 -1.26 7.84 -15.93
N LEU A 162 -0.32 7.23 -15.21
CA LEU A 162 1.06 7.00 -15.61
C LEU A 162 1.30 5.55 -16.06
N LEU A 163 0.62 4.59 -15.42
CA LEU A 163 0.65 3.18 -15.78
C LEU A 163 -0.74 2.58 -15.61
N LYS A 164 -1.12 1.70 -16.51
CA LYS A 164 -2.30 0.85 -16.37
C LYS A 164 -2.05 -0.47 -17.09
N THR A 165 -1.95 -1.58 -16.35
CA THR A 165 -1.86 -2.93 -16.90
C THR A 165 -3.22 -3.63 -16.87
N ASP A 166 -3.39 -4.70 -17.67
CA ASP A 166 -4.67 -5.40 -17.75
C ASP A 166 -4.81 -6.59 -16.80
N GLY A 167 -3.71 -7.03 -16.15
CA GLY A 167 -3.72 -8.18 -15.24
C GLY A 167 -3.95 -9.52 -15.95
N SER A 168 -3.63 -9.62 -17.24
CA SER A 168 -3.90 -10.82 -18.05
C SER A 168 -2.87 -11.94 -17.91
N GLY A 169 -1.80 -11.74 -17.13
CA GLY A 169 -0.66 -12.66 -17.02
C GLY A 169 0.28 -12.64 -18.22
N ARG A 170 0.04 -11.79 -19.22
CA ARG A 170 0.85 -11.69 -20.44
C ARG A 170 1.98 -10.68 -20.26
N LEU A 171 3.19 -11.15 -19.93
CA LEU A 171 4.34 -10.30 -19.68
C LEU A 171 4.65 -9.33 -20.84
N LEU A 172 4.55 -9.79 -22.10
CA LEU A 172 4.77 -8.93 -23.28
C LEU A 172 3.82 -7.73 -23.31
N LYS A 173 2.56 -7.92 -22.87
CA LYS A 173 1.61 -6.83 -22.81
C LYS A 173 1.99 -5.82 -21.71
N VAL A 174 2.42 -6.29 -20.56
CA VAL A 174 2.91 -5.41 -19.48
C VAL A 174 4.13 -4.60 -19.94
N ILE A 175 5.07 -5.24 -20.65
CA ILE A 175 6.23 -4.56 -21.27
C ILE A 175 5.75 -3.45 -22.21
N ASN A 176 4.75 -3.75 -23.05
CA ASN A 176 4.18 -2.78 -23.98
C ASN A 176 3.49 -1.60 -23.25
N ASP A 177 2.73 -1.90 -22.19
CA ASP A 177 2.04 -0.88 -21.38
C ASP A 177 3.04 0.04 -20.64
N ILE A 178 4.25 -0.46 -20.28
CA ILE A 178 5.29 0.31 -19.60
C ILE A 178 6.15 1.13 -20.58
N TYR A 179 6.56 0.53 -21.69
CA TYR A 179 7.57 1.10 -22.60
C TYR A 179 7.00 1.67 -23.91
N GLY A 180 5.72 1.42 -24.21
CA GLY A 180 5.06 1.93 -25.41
C GLY A 180 5.57 1.30 -26.72
N LEU A 181 5.90 0.01 -26.68
CA LEU A 181 6.45 -0.74 -27.82
C LEU A 181 5.35 -1.23 -28.76
#